data_41e406dc277e4573eb325e8a17a2eabd
#
_entry.id   41e406dc277e4573eb325e8a17a2eabd
#
_cell.length_a   1.000
_cell.length_b   1.000
_cell.length_c   1.000
_cell.angle_alpha   90.00
_cell.angle_beta   90.00
_cell.angle_gamma   90.00
#
_symmetry.space_group_name_H-M   'P 1'
#
loop_
_entity.id
_entity.type
_entity.pdbx_description
1 polymer ?
#
loop_
_entity_poly.entity_id
_entity_poly.type
_entity_poly.pdbx_seq_one_letter_code
_entity_poly.pdbx_strand_id
1 'polypeptide(L)'
;MKTPVCAVLDIGKTNKKVFLFDENYRIVLEKSGQFPETTDEDDDPCENVDLLTDWVIQSLQEVLSLEEYDVKAINFSTYGASFVHVGEDGKPVAPLYNYLKPYPEALKKQFYDTYGGEQEFSRKTASPILGSLNSGMIIYRLKHENPALFEKIKYSLHLPQYVSSLISGQFASDITSIGCHTNLWDFDTNDYHAWVSNEQIGDKLAPIQSADVVSTHVLNEQERIVGVGLHDSSSALIPYLVSFLEPFILISTGTWCISLNPYNHTPLTAEELQYDCLCYMQYNGKPVKASRLLAGYEHEQQTKRLATHFDKDLDFYKKVAFDAALIQQLKTEKKNEGIDFESLSKPPMTEGLFGKRDLAAFDSYEQAYHQLILDIVGQQIISTELVLRGSTVKRIFVDGGFSKNPIYMNLLAGAFPDLEVFAASVAQATSLGAALSIHRHWNPKTLPPDLIDLRFYNSHLTLDGLAS
;
A
#
# COMPACT_ATOMS: atom_id res chain seq x y z
N MET A 1 -18.09 17.74 29.11
CA MET A 1 -17.16 18.31 28.11
C MET A 1 -17.17 17.36 26.95
N LYS A 2 -17.17 17.88 25.72
CA LYS A 2 -17.04 17.06 24.53
C LYS A 2 -15.62 16.51 24.43
N THR A 3 -15.45 15.29 23.89
CA THR A 3 -14.14 14.67 23.69
C THR A 3 -13.50 15.24 22.42
N PRO A 4 -12.30 15.87 22.49
CA PRO A 4 -11.59 16.32 21.30
C PRO A 4 -11.18 15.13 20.44
N VAL A 5 -11.42 15.22 19.11
CA VAL A 5 -11.14 14.12 18.17
C VAL A 5 -10.64 14.61 16.83
N CYS A 6 -9.89 13.74 16.14
CA CYS A 6 -9.60 13.82 14.72
C CYS A 6 -10.51 12.86 13.96
N ALA A 7 -11.23 13.36 12.98
CA ALA A 7 -12.02 12.54 12.07
C ALA A 7 -11.15 12.14 10.87
N VAL A 8 -11.13 10.86 10.55
CA VAL A 8 -10.44 10.34 9.36
C VAL A 8 -11.42 9.57 8.50
N LEU A 9 -11.52 9.97 7.23
CA LEU A 9 -12.22 9.20 6.22
C LEU A 9 -11.20 8.33 5.48
N ASP A 10 -11.36 7.02 5.61
CA ASP A 10 -10.50 6.00 5.01
C ASP A 10 -11.26 5.30 3.89
N ILE A 11 -10.87 5.59 2.66
CA ILE A 11 -11.56 5.16 1.46
C ILE A 11 -10.73 4.07 0.78
N GLY A 12 -10.99 2.82 1.15
CA GLY A 12 -10.48 1.66 0.45
C GLY A 12 -11.28 1.35 -0.81
N LYS A 13 -10.74 0.53 -1.71
CA LYS A 13 -11.44 0.14 -2.95
C LYS A 13 -12.79 -0.55 -2.65
N THR A 14 -12.82 -1.42 -1.65
CA THR A 14 -14.04 -2.17 -1.28
C THR A 14 -14.83 -1.50 -0.16
N ASN A 15 -14.15 -1.07 0.89
CA ASN A 15 -14.79 -0.52 2.09
C ASN A 15 -14.43 0.96 2.26
N LYS A 16 -15.42 1.76 2.63
CA LYS A 16 -15.26 3.15 3.02
C LYS A 16 -15.55 3.24 4.51
N LYS A 17 -14.68 3.91 5.26
CA LYS A 17 -14.80 3.99 6.72
C LYS A 17 -14.60 5.41 7.21
N VAL A 18 -15.24 5.73 8.31
CA VAL A 18 -15.00 6.94 9.10
C VAL A 18 -14.58 6.54 10.49
N PHE A 19 -13.44 7.08 10.92
CA PHE A 19 -12.94 6.90 12.28
C PHE A 19 -12.90 8.23 13.02
N LEU A 20 -13.20 8.20 14.31
CA LEU A 20 -12.84 9.25 15.23
C LEU A 20 -11.75 8.75 16.16
N PHE A 21 -10.61 9.45 16.16
CA PHE A 21 -9.50 9.22 17.07
C PHE A 21 -9.50 10.28 18.16
N ASP A 22 -9.46 9.86 19.43
CA ASP A 22 -9.23 10.77 20.54
C ASP A 22 -7.78 11.27 20.59
N GLU A 23 -7.45 12.14 21.55
CA GLU A 23 -6.09 12.67 21.72
C GLU A 23 -5.04 11.60 22.10
N ASN A 24 -5.45 10.39 22.49
CA ASN A 24 -4.56 9.24 22.71
C ASN A 24 -4.56 8.26 21.53
N TYR A 25 -5.15 8.66 20.40
CA TYR A 25 -5.30 7.86 19.18
C TYR A 25 -6.09 6.56 19.36
N ARG A 26 -6.98 6.51 20.36
CA ARG A 26 -7.95 5.44 20.50
C ARG A 26 -9.13 5.70 19.59
N ILE A 27 -9.61 4.65 18.93
CA ILE A 27 -10.81 4.73 18.10
C ILE A 27 -12.00 4.82 19.03
N VAL A 28 -12.72 5.94 18.98
CA VAL A 28 -13.93 6.20 19.79
C VAL A 28 -15.21 6.09 18.97
N LEU A 29 -15.08 6.07 17.62
CA LEU A 29 -16.17 5.79 16.69
C LEU A 29 -15.62 5.18 15.41
N GLU A 30 -16.31 4.16 14.89
CA GLU A 30 -16.11 3.61 13.56
C GLU A 30 -17.46 3.48 12.86
N LYS A 31 -17.53 3.96 11.61
CA LYS A 31 -18.64 3.73 10.69
C LYS A 31 -18.11 3.22 9.37
N SER A 32 -18.88 2.40 8.67
CA SER A 32 -18.52 1.88 7.37
C SER A 32 -19.64 2.03 6.35
N GLY A 33 -19.25 2.16 5.08
CA GLY A 33 -20.15 2.20 3.95
C GLY A 33 -19.60 1.41 2.79
N GLN A 34 -20.49 0.90 1.95
CA GLN A 34 -20.20 0.26 0.68
C GLN A 34 -21.27 0.70 -0.31
N PHE A 35 -20.89 0.89 -1.56
CA PHE A 35 -21.83 1.16 -2.63
C PHE A 35 -21.44 0.39 -3.89
N PRO A 36 -22.42 0.12 -4.78
CA PRO A 36 -22.17 -0.58 -6.03
C PRO A 36 -21.28 0.26 -6.94
N GLU A 37 -20.45 -0.44 -7.71
CA GLU A 37 -19.77 0.16 -8.85
C GLU A 37 -20.78 0.57 -9.93
N THR A 38 -20.37 1.48 -10.78
CA THR A 38 -21.03 1.86 -12.03
C THR A 38 -20.14 1.47 -13.21
N THR A 39 -20.46 1.89 -14.41
CA THR A 39 -19.62 1.70 -15.60
C THR A 39 -19.19 3.03 -16.19
N ASP A 40 -18.03 3.04 -16.82
CA ASP A 40 -17.55 4.16 -17.63
C ASP A 40 -18.07 4.08 -19.08
N GLU A 41 -17.57 4.95 -19.97
CA GLU A 41 -17.99 5.05 -21.36
C GLU A 41 -17.62 3.84 -22.24
N ASP A 42 -16.70 2.98 -21.75
CA ASP A 42 -16.30 1.74 -22.43
C ASP A 42 -16.97 0.49 -21.80
N ASP A 43 -17.99 0.68 -20.94
CA ASP A 43 -18.67 -0.34 -20.16
C ASP A 43 -17.75 -1.06 -19.14
N ASP A 44 -16.57 -0.52 -18.85
CA ASP A 44 -15.70 -1.05 -17.80
C ASP A 44 -16.23 -0.65 -16.41
N PRO A 45 -16.17 -1.54 -15.40
CA PRO A 45 -16.61 -1.22 -14.05
C PRO A 45 -15.75 -0.11 -13.43
N CYS A 46 -16.38 0.90 -12.86
CA CYS A 46 -15.71 2.01 -12.18
C CYS A 46 -16.44 2.39 -10.90
N GLU A 47 -15.77 3.14 -10.02
CA GLU A 47 -16.37 3.63 -8.80
C GLU A 47 -17.34 4.77 -9.10
N ASN A 48 -18.51 4.76 -8.45
CA ASN A 48 -19.49 5.84 -8.58
C ASN A 48 -19.04 7.06 -7.77
N VAL A 49 -18.46 8.05 -8.44
CA VAL A 49 -17.90 9.25 -7.81
C VAL A 49 -18.96 10.12 -7.14
N ASP A 50 -20.19 10.12 -7.66
CA ASP A 50 -21.28 10.91 -7.07
C ASP A 50 -21.73 10.30 -5.74
N LEU A 51 -21.93 8.97 -5.71
CA LEU A 51 -22.24 8.27 -4.45
C LEU A 51 -21.11 8.42 -3.43
N LEU A 52 -19.85 8.37 -3.88
CA LEU A 52 -18.72 8.58 -3.00
C LEU A 52 -18.71 10.00 -2.43
N THR A 53 -18.94 11.00 -3.27
CA THR A 53 -19.02 12.41 -2.85
C THR A 53 -20.14 12.63 -1.82
N ASP A 54 -21.32 12.12 -2.10
CA ASP A 54 -22.46 12.21 -1.18
C ASP A 54 -22.17 11.53 0.15
N TRP A 55 -21.56 10.34 0.11
CA TRP A 55 -21.19 9.62 1.33
C TRP A 55 -20.16 10.37 2.18
N VAL A 56 -19.16 10.97 1.55
CA VAL A 56 -18.16 11.80 2.26
C VAL A 56 -18.81 12.97 2.97
N ILE A 57 -19.65 13.72 2.25
CA ILE A 57 -20.32 14.90 2.81
C ILE A 57 -21.29 14.50 3.93
N GLN A 58 -22.13 13.48 3.72
CA GLN A 58 -23.10 13.03 4.71
C GLN A 58 -22.41 12.45 5.94
N SER A 59 -21.40 11.62 5.77
CA SER A 59 -20.64 11.03 6.88
C SER A 59 -19.98 12.10 7.75
N LEU A 60 -19.43 13.13 7.11
CA LEU A 60 -18.84 14.24 7.84
C LEU A 60 -19.89 15.07 8.58
N GLN A 61 -21.03 15.39 7.94
CA GLN A 61 -22.13 16.11 8.58
C GLN A 61 -22.65 15.35 9.81
N GLU A 62 -22.85 14.04 9.69
CA GLU A 62 -23.26 13.19 10.81
C GLU A 62 -22.27 13.29 11.97
N VAL A 63 -20.96 13.11 11.70
CA VAL A 63 -19.93 13.15 12.74
C VAL A 63 -19.85 14.51 13.40
N LEU A 64 -19.97 15.61 12.62
CA LEU A 64 -19.95 16.97 13.12
C LEU A 64 -21.20 17.31 13.98
N SER A 65 -22.29 16.56 13.85
CA SER A 65 -23.53 16.75 14.63
C SER A 65 -23.53 16.02 15.98
N LEU A 66 -22.57 15.12 16.22
CA LEU A 66 -22.50 14.37 17.47
C LEU A 66 -22.17 15.28 18.66
N GLU A 67 -22.99 15.20 19.71
CA GLU A 67 -22.83 16.05 20.90
C GLU A 67 -21.69 15.60 21.81
N GLU A 68 -21.28 14.32 21.72
CA GLU A 68 -20.23 13.72 22.56
C GLU A 68 -18.83 14.16 22.13
N TYR A 69 -18.65 14.55 20.86
CA TYR A 69 -17.33 14.80 20.28
C TYR A 69 -17.15 16.26 19.84
N ASP A 70 -15.91 16.72 19.96
CA ASP A 70 -15.44 18.01 19.44
C ASP A 70 -14.42 17.74 18.35
N VAL A 71 -14.87 17.68 17.09
CA VAL A 71 -14.00 17.40 15.95
C VAL A 71 -13.07 18.59 15.72
N LYS A 72 -11.80 18.45 16.07
CA LYS A 72 -10.76 19.47 15.92
C LYS A 72 -10.12 19.45 14.55
N ALA A 73 -9.96 18.24 13.99
CA ALA A 73 -9.28 18.03 12.71
C ALA A 73 -9.99 16.97 11.87
N ILE A 74 -9.80 17.08 10.57
CA ILE A 74 -10.31 16.14 9.57
C ILE A 74 -9.17 15.82 8.62
N ASN A 75 -8.94 14.54 8.32
CA ASN A 75 -8.00 14.13 7.29
C ASN A 75 -8.51 12.90 6.53
N PHE A 76 -7.80 12.52 5.47
CA PHE A 76 -8.26 11.53 4.52
C PHE A 76 -7.12 10.55 4.19
N SER A 77 -7.46 9.27 4.07
CA SER A 77 -6.59 8.25 3.50
C SER A 77 -7.37 7.52 2.44
N THR A 78 -6.82 7.33 1.25
CA THR A 78 -7.52 6.59 0.20
C THR A 78 -6.59 5.66 -0.56
N TYR A 79 -7.17 4.67 -1.24
CA TYR A 79 -6.42 3.88 -2.20
C TYR A 79 -5.81 4.77 -3.30
N GLY A 80 -4.67 4.33 -3.84
CA GLY A 80 -3.90 5.07 -4.84
C GLY A 80 -4.36 4.84 -6.29
N ALA A 81 -3.53 5.31 -7.21
CA ALA A 81 -3.64 5.05 -8.67
C ALA A 81 -4.93 5.52 -9.34
N SER A 82 -5.71 6.42 -8.71
CA SER A 82 -6.98 6.88 -9.25
C SER A 82 -7.10 8.39 -9.20
N PHE A 83 -7.44 8.97 -10.34
CA PHE A 83 -7.73 10.39 -10.47
C PHE A 83 -9.23 10.67 -10.55
N VAL A 84 -9.66 11.72 -9.86
CA VAL A 84 -10.91 12.40 -10.16
C VAL A 84 -10.59 13.64 -11.00
N HIS A 85 -11.07 13.67 -12.23
CA HIS A 85 -10.89 14.78 -13.16
C HIS A 85 -11.99 15.82 -12.93
N VAL A 86 -11.61 17.01 -12.49
CA VAL A 86 -12.58 18.08 -12.16
C VAL A 86 -12.51 19.23 -13.14
N GLY A 87 -13.66 19.86 -13.40
CA GLY A 87 -13.78 21.06 -14.19
C GLY A 87 -13.49 22.34 -13.40
N GLU A 88 -13.70 23.50 -14.01
CA GLU A 88 -13.51 24.83 -13.40
C GLU A 88 -14.41 25.04 -12.16
N ASP A 89 -15.55 24.39 -12.08
CA ASP A 89 -16.46 24.43 -10.93
C ASP A 89 -16.13 23.42 -9.83
N GLY A 90 -15.02 22.66 -9.98
CA GLY A 90 -14.57 21.64 -9.05
C GLY A 90 -15.37 20.34 -9.09
N LYS A 91 -16.34 20.19 -10.00
CA LYS A 91 -17.13 18.97 -10.15
C LYS A 91 -16.44 17.97 -11.08
N PRO A 92 -16.63 16.66 -10.85
CA PRO A 92 -16.15 15.63 -11.76
C PRO A 92 -16.69 15.84 -13.18
N VAL A 93 -15.80 15.74 -14.18
CA VAL A 93 -16.13 15.85 -15.62
C VAL A 93 -15.90 14.52 -16.35
N ALA A 94 -15.39 13.52 -15.65
CA ALA A 94 -15.13 12.18 -16.17
C ALA A 94 -15.45 11.13 -15.10
N PRO A 95 -15.65 9.85 -15.48
CA PRO A 95 -15.72 8.75 -14.52
C PRO A 95 -14.48 8.66 -13.62
N LEU A 96 -14.65 8.10 -12.43
CA LEU A 96 -13.53 7.68 -11.60
C LEU A 96 -13.04 6.32 -12.12
N TYR A 97 -12.17 6.37 -13.13
CA TYR A 97 -11.68 5.19 -13.84
C TYR A 97 -11.05 4.17 -12.90
N ASN A 98 -11.39 2.90 -13.13
CA ASN A 98 -10.79 1.80 -12.41
C ASN A 98 -9.31 1.66 -12.82
N TYR A 99 -8.42 1.56 -11.85
CA TYR A 99 -7.00 1.32 -12.12
C TYR A 99 -6.71 -0.06 -12.75
N LEU A 100 -7.70 -0.97 -12.78
CA LEU A 100 -7.65 -2.26 -13.48
C LEU A 100 -8.20 -2.18 -14.92
N LYS A 101 -8.69 -1.02 -15.36
CA LYS A 101 -9.16 -0.82 -16.73
C LYS A 101 -8.07 -1.19 -17.74
N PRO A 102 -8.37 -2.00 -18.78
CA PRO A 102 -7.39 -2.33 -19.80
C PRO A 102 -6.80 -1.07 -20.45
N TYR A 103 -5.49 -1.06 -20.62
CA TYR A 103 -4.80 0.05 -21.27
C TYR A 103 -4.50 -0.30 -22.73
N PRO A 104 -4.78 0.60 -23.72
CA PRO A 104 -4.54 0.31 -25.12
C PRO A 104 -3.07 0.07 -25.44
N GLU A 105 -2.73 -1.12 -25.99
CA GLU A 105 -1.36 -1.53 -26.25
C GLU A 105 -0.62 -0.61 -27.23
N ALA A 106 -1.33 -0.13 -28.29
CA ALA A 106 -0.74 0.80 -29.25
C ALA A 106 -0.33 2.12 -28.61
N LEU A 107 -1.19 2.66 -27.72
CA LEU A 107 -0.93 3.91 -26.99
C LEU A 107 0.18 3.73 -25.96
N LYS A 108 0.20 2.60 -25.27
CA LYS A 108 1.28 2.21 -24.34
C LYS A 108 2.62 2.18 -25.08
N LYS A 109 2.68 1.48 -26.21
CA LYS A 109 3.90 1.41 -27.02
C LYS A 109 4.34 2.79 -27.50
N GLN A 110 3.43 3.61 -28.01
CA GLN A 110 3.71 4.98 -28.45
C GLN A 110 4.35 5.79 -27.33
N PHE A 111 3.79 5.71 -26.11
CA PHE A 111 4.28 6.44 -24.95
C PHE A 111 5.74 6.06 -24.62
N TYR A 112 6.02 4.77 -24.41
CA TYR A 112 7.34 4.34 -23.99
C TYR A 112 8.38 4.50 -25.11
N ASP A 113 8.03 4.29 -26.38
CA ASP A 113 8.93 4.56 -27.51
C ASP A 113 9.34 6.05 -27.58
N THR A 114 8.43 6.95 -27.20
CA THR A 114 8.68 8.40 -27.21
C THR A 114 9.53 8.84 -26.03
N TYR A 115 9.40 8.20 -24.87
CA TYR A 115 9.99 8.67 -23.61
C TYR A 115 11.13 7.79 -23.08
N GLY A 116 11.91 7.17 -23.97
CA GLY A 116 13.19 6.53 -23.64
C GLY A 116 13.14 5.03 -23.41
N GLY A 117 12.00 4.40 -23.71
CA GLY A 117 11.79 2.96 -23.58
C GLY A 117 11.37 2.53 -22.18
N GLU A 118 10.74 1.36 -22.12
CA GLU A 118 10.11 0.83 -20.90
C GLU A 118 11.06 0.72 -19.71
N GLN A 119 12.27 0.21 -19.94
CA GLN A 119 13.22 -0.08 -18.87
C GLN A 119 13.73 1.20 -18.19
N GLU A 120 14.21 2.16 -18.97
CA GLU A 120 14.79 3.39 -18.42
C GLU A 120 13.69 4.30 -17.84
N PHE A 121 12.52 4.34 -18.48
CA PHE A 121 11.38 5.07 -17.96
C PHE A 121 10.93 4.53 -16.59
N SER A 122 10.75 3.20 -16.48
CA SER A 122 10.40 2.53 -15.23
C SER A 122 11.44 2.75 -14.13
N ARG A 123 12.74 2.76 -14.49
CA ARG A 123 13.81 3.06 -13.53
C ARG A 123 13.69 4.47 -12.98
N LYS A 124 13.51 5.47 -13.83
CA LYS A 124 13.37 6.88 -13.42
C LYS A 124 12.12 7.14 -12.60
N THR A 125 11.01 6.57 -13.03
CA THR A 125 9.73 6.73 -12.31
C THR A 125 9.58 5.76 -11.14
N ALA A 126 10.58 4.92 -10.91
CA ALA A 126 10.62 3.89 -9.87
C ALA A 126 9.33 3.06 -9.81
N SER A 127 8.81 2.70 -10.97
CA SER A 127 7.54 2.00 -11.12
C SER A 127 7.59 0.97 -12.24
N PRO A 128 7.15 -0.27 -12.01
CA PRO A 128 6.86 -1.21 -13.09
C PRO A 128 5.79 -0.66 -14.05
N ILE A 129 5.74 -1.25 -15.25
CA ILE A 129 4.71 -0.94 -16.25
C ILE A 129 3.41 -1.64 -15.86
N LEU A 130 2.44 -0.87 -15.40
CA LEU A 130 1.21 -1.38 -14.81
C LEU A 130 -0.06 -0.90 -15.56
N GLY A 131 0.10 -0.29 -16.75
CA GLY A 131 -1.04 0.23 -17.53
C GLY A 131 -1.82 1.30 -16.78
N SER A 132 -3.12 1.10 -16.61
CA SER A 132 -4.00 2.07 -15.92
C SER A 132 -3.69 2.24 -14.43
N LEU A 133 -3.00 1.28 -13.80
CA LEU A 133 -2.53 1.40 -12.42
C LEU A 133 -1.42 2.48 -12.29
N ASN A 134 -0.72 2.81 -13.37
CA ASN A 134 0.10 4.01 -13.44
C ASN A 134 -0.81 5.21 -13.77
N SER A 135 -1.30 5.91 -12.76
CA SER A 135 -2.39 6.90 -12.91
C SER A 135 -2.11 8.00 -13.95
N GLY A 136 -0.85 8.41 -14.13
CA GLY A 136 -0.46 9.35 -15.19
C GLY A 136 -0.80 8.87 -16.60
N MET A 137 -0.83 7.56 -16.81
CA MET A 137 -1.18 6.98 -18.11
C MET A 137 -2.66 7.22 -18.46
N ILE A 138 -3.53 7.33 -17.45
CA ILE A 138 -4.95 7.70 -17.69
C ILE A 138 -5.06 9.13 -18.24
N ILE A 139 -4.29 10.07 -17.72
CA ILE A 139 -4.28 11.45 -18.25
C ILE A 139 -3.75 11.48 -19.67
N TYR A 140 -2.67 10.72 -19.95
CA TYR A 140 -2.12 10.57 -21.29
C TYR A 140 -3.16 9.98 -22.25
N ARG A 141 -3.87 8.92 -21.84
CA ARG A 141 -4.95 8.31 -22.63
C ARG A 141 -6.05 9.31 -22.94
N LEU A 142 -6.55 10.05 -21.94
CA LEU A 142 -7.61 11.05 -22.15
C LEU A 142 -7.20 12.12 -23.15
N LYS A 143 -5.97 12.60 -23.08
CA LYS A 143 -5.45 13.59 -24.01
C LYS A 143 -5.45 13.08 -25.47
N HIS A 144 -5.08 11.84 -25.70
CA HIS A 144 -4.92 11.28 -27.04
C HIS A 144 -6.20 10.65 -27.61
N GLU A 145 -7.03 10.02 -26.75
CA GLU A 145 -8.26 9.34 -27.21
C GLU A 145 -9.52 10.20 -27.05
N ASN A 146 -9.55 11.11 -26.06
CA ASN A 146 -10.70 11.99 -25.83
C ASN A 146 -10.29 13.45 -25.56
N PRO A 147 -9.68 14.14 -26.54
CA PRO A 147 -9.18 15.50 -26.35
C PRO A 147 -10.28 16.50 -25.95
N ALA A 148 -11.53 16.28 -26.37
CA ALA A 148 -12.65 17.15 -26.00
C ALA A 148 -12.99 17.05 -24.50
N LEU A 149 -12.82 15.88 -23.88
CA LEU A 149 -12.94 15.70 -22.45
C LEU A 149 -11.72 16.26 -21.73
N PHE A 150 -10.51 15.99 -22.26
CA PHE A 150 -9.26 16.49 -21.69
C PHE A 150 -9.25 18.01 -21.55
N GLU A 151 -9.75 18.75 -22.55
CA GLU A 151 -9.86 20.22 -22.49
C GLU A 151 -10.77 20.72 -21.36
N LYS A 152 -11.81 19.96 -20.99
CA LYS A 152 -12.73 20.33 -19.90
C LYS A 152 -12.10 20.15 -18.52
N ILE A 153 -11.03 19.37 -18.41
CA ILE A 153 -10.36 19.11 -17.13
C ILE A 153 -9.62 20.37 -16.70
N LYS A 154 -9.96 20.89 -15.52
CA LYS A 154 -9.16 21.90 -14.83
C LYS A 154 -8.01 21.23 -14.07
N TYR A 155 -8.34 20.27 -13.21
CA TYR A 155 -7.36 19.48 -12.47
C TYR A 155 -7.70 18.00 -12.46
N SER A 156 -6.66 17.17 -12.53
CA SER A 156 -6.69 15.76 -12.22
C SER A 156 -6.19 15.58 -10.79
N LEU A 157 -7.10 15.36 -9.86
CA LEU A 157 -6.79 15.21 -8.43
C LEU A 157 -6.74 13.74 -8.09
N HIS A 158 -5.68 13.27 -7.45
CA HIS A 158 -5.73 11.95 -6.84
C HIS A 158 -6.86 11.89 -5.81
N LEU A 159 -7.40 10.71 -5.60
CA LEU A 159 -8.62 10.53 -4.81
C LEU A 159 -8.56 11.17 -3.41
N PRO A 160 -7.47 11.07 -2.62
CA PRO A 160 -7.44 11.71 -1.30
C PRO A 160 -7.52 13.23 -1.40
N GLN A 161 -6.90 13.83 -2.43
CA GLN A 161 -6.93 15.29 -2.62
C GLN A 161 -8.28 15.77 -3.16
N TYR A 162 -8.94 14.95 -3.98
CA TYR A 162 -10.33 15.22 -4.37
C TYR A 162 -11.24 15.24 -3.14
N VAL A 163 -11.17 14.21 -2.29
CA VAL A 163 -11.99 14.13 -1.08
C VAL A 163 -11.70 15.30 -0.13
N SER A 164 -10.43 15.68 0.03
CA SER A 164 -10.06 16.87 0.81
C SER A 164 -10.67 18.15 0.21
N SER A 165 -10.67 18.28 -1.13
CA SER A 165 -11.20 19.47 -1.80
C SER A 165 -12.71 19.67 -1.61
N LEU A 166 -13.47 18.59 -1.39
CA LEU A 166 -14.91 18.66 -1.09
C LEU A 166 -15.19 19.44 0.20
N ILE A 167 -14.25 19.44 1.12
CA ILE A 167 -14.39 20.06 2.44
C ILE A 167 -13.62 21.39 2.51
N SER A 168 -12.41 21.43 1.96
CA SER A 168 -11.52 22.60 1.99
C SER A 168 -11.80 23.60 0.89
N GLY A 169 -12.41 23.16 -0.23
CA GLY A 169 -12.51 23.97 -1.45
C GLY A 169 -11.15 24.26 -2.12
N GLN A 170 -10.07 23.63 -1.65
CA GLN A 170 -8.70 23.84 -2.17
C GLN A 170 -8.27 22.66 -3.04
N PHE A 171 -7.72 22.97 -4.21
CA PHE A 171 -7.15 21.96 -5.09
C PHE A 171 -5.64 21.84 -4.84
N ALA A 172 -5.20 20.66 -4.50
CA ALA A 172 -3.81 20.34 -4.26
C ALA A 172 -3.46 18.97 -4.83
N SER A 173 -2.18 18.72 -5.05
CA SER A 173 -1.59 17.39 -5.17
C SER A 173 -0.78 17.10 -3.91
N ASP A 174 -0.54 15.84 -3.62
CA ASP A 174 0.29 15.40 -2.49
C ASP A 174 1.37 14.43 -2.97
N ILE A 175 2.55 14.55 -2.38
CA ILE A 175 3.71 13.76 -2.82
C ILE A 175 3.53 12.26 -2.59
N THR A 176 2.76 11.84 -1.58
CA THR A 176 2.49 10.42 -1.34
C THR A 176 1.64 9.80 -2.45
N SER A 177 0.74 10.59 -3.04
CA SER A 177 -0.06 10.19 -4.19
C SER A 177 0.74 10.26 -5.50
N ILE A 178 1.41 11.39 -5.77
CA ILE A 178 2.20 11.60 -7.00
C ILE A 178 3.37 10.61 -7.08
N GLY A 179 4.04 10.31 -5.99
CA GLY A 179 5.21 9.43 -5.93
C GLY A 179 4.88 7.94 -5.80
N CYS A 180 3.62 7.52 -5.96
CA CYS A 180 3.21 6.13 -5.84
C CYS A 180 2.86 5.52 -7.21
N HIS A 181 3.83 4.88 -7.86
CA HIS A 181 3.74 4.19 -9.17
C HIS A 181 2.87 4.89 -10.23
N THR A 182 2.90 6.22 -10.28
CA THR A 182 2.03 7.01 -11.15
C THR A 182 2.58 7.24 -12.55
N ASN A 183 3.88 6.99 -12.78
CA ASN A 183 4.63 7.41 -13.97
C ASN A 183 4.77 8.94 -14.11
N LEU A 184 4.35 9.73 -13.12
CA LEU A 184 4.45 11.19 -13.16
C LEU A 184 5.75 11.73 -12.57
N TRP A 185 6.34 11.04 -11.58
CA TRP A 185 7.48 11.49 -10.80
C TRP A 185 8.77 10.87 -11.29
N ASP A 186 9.82 11.67 -11.43
CA ASP A 186 11.18 11.23 -11.72
C ASP A 186 12.00 11.25 -10.43
N PHE A 187 12.37 10.08 -9.94
CA PHE A 187 13.10 9.91 -8.69
C PHE A 187 14.57 10.30 -8.77
N ASP A 188 15.15 10.43 -9.98
CA ASP A 188 16.52 10.92 -10.16
C ASP A 188 16.59 12.45 -10.00
N THR A 189 15.58 13.16 -10.53
CA THR A 189 15.52 14.63 -10.48
C THR A 189 14.72 15.17 -9.30
N ASN A 190 13.94 14.29 -8.65
CA ASN A 190 12.99 14.63 -7.58
C ASN A 190 12.00 15.72 -8.00
N ASP A 191 11.41 15.53 -9.21
CA ASP A 191 10.44 16.42 -9.83
C ASP A 191 9.54 15.63 -10.77
N TYR A 192 8.54 16.26 -11.37
CA TYR A 192 7.76 15.65 -12.43
C TYR A 192 8.66 15.19 -13.59
N HIS A 193 8.42 13.99 -14.10
CA HIS A 193 9.13 13.49 -15.27
C HIS A 193 8.89 14.40 -16.48
N ALA A 194 9.91 14.59 -17.32
CA ALA A 194 9.89 15.53 -18.46
C ALA A 194 8.70 15.32 -19.44
N TRP A 195 8.13 14.12 -19.52
CA TRP A 195 6.97 13.87 -20.35
C TRP A 195 5.74 14.70 -19.94
N VAL A 196 5.60 15.02 -18.65
CA VAL A 196 4.50 15.82 -18.10
C VAL A 196 4.50 17.22 -18.73
N SER A 197 5.69 17.84 -18.85
CA SER A 197 5.83 19.13 -19.50
C SER A 197 5.76 19.01 -21.04
N ASN A 198 6.37 17.98 -21.62
CA ASN A 198 6.33 17.75 -23.08
C ASN A 198 4.90 17.54 -23.58
N GLU A 199 4.08 16.87 -22.81
CA GLU A 199 2.65 16.67 -23.11
C GLU A 199 1.77 17.83 -22.63
N GLN A 200 2.34 18.90 -22.05
CA GLN A 200 1.58 20.03 -21.50
C GLN A 200 0.49 19.62 -20.50
N ILE A 201 0.78 18.60 -19.68
CA ILE A 201 -0.12 18.06 -18.68
C ILE A 201 0.06 18.76 -17.31
N GLY A 202 1.18 19.45 -17.12
CA GLY A 202 1.51 20.09 -15.85
C GLY A 202 0.41 21.02 -15.33
N ASP A 203 -0.26 21.75 -16.22
CA ASP A 203 -1.35 22.67 -15.86
C ASP A 203 -2.64 21.93 -15.42
N LYS A 204 -2.72 20.63 -15.69
CA LYS A 204 -3.82 19.76 -15.24
C LYS A 204 -3.54 19.10 -13.87
N LEU A 205 -2.35 19.30 -13.33
CA LEU A 205 -1.98 18.82 -12.00
C LEU A 205 -1.99 19.99 -11.02
N ALA A 206 -2.71 19.87 -9.92
CA ALA A 206 -2.73 20.89 -8.90
C ALA A 206 -1.35 21.00 -8.20
N PRO A 207 -1.02 22.14 -7.58
CA PRO A 207 0.27 22.32 -6.91
C PRO A 207 0.51 21.27 -5.82
N ILE A 208 1.73 20.72 -5.75
CA ILE A 208 2.11 19.76 -4.73
C ILE A 208 2.21 20.48 -3.37
N GLN A 209 1.58 19.90 -2.37
CA GLN A 209 1.70 20.27 -0.97
C GLN A 209 2.29 19.11 -0.16
N SER A 210 2.91 19.43 0.98
CA SER A 210 3.33 18.41 1.94
C SER A 210 2.11 17.82 2.65
N ALA A 211 2.14 16.52 2.91
CA ALA A 211 1.03 15.79 3.55
C ALA A 211 0.68 16.26 4.98
N ASP A 212 1.56 17.04 5.60
CA ASP A 212 1.33 17.64 6.91
C ASP A 212 0.78 19.10 6.86
N VAL A 213 0.53 19.61 5.64
CA VAL A 213 -0.12 20.90 5.45
C VAL A 213 -1.60 20.79 5.76
N VAL A 214 -2.11 21.82 6.42
CA VAL A 214 -3.52 21.92 6.81
C VAL A 214 -4.07 23.29 6.46
N SER A 215 -5.38 23.36 6.28
CA SER A 215 -6.14 24.60 6.15
C SER A 215 -7.22 24.68 7.24
N THR A 216 -7.60 25.90 7.61
CA THR A 216 -8.64 26.13 8.63
C THR A 216 -9.93 26.52 7.93
N HIS A 217 -11.02 25.86 8.30
CA HIS A 217 -12.36 26.07 7.74
C HIS A 217 -13.40 26.17 8.83
N VAL A 218 -14.41 27.02 8.61
CA VAL A 218 -15.58 27.10 9.50
C VAL A 218 -16.60 26.06 9.05
N LEU A 219 -16.78 25.02 9.86
CA LEU A 219 -17.75 23.93 9.62
C LEU A 219 -18.67 23.83 10.85
N ASN A 220 -19.99 23.93 10.66
CA ASN A 220 -20.96 23.99 11.75
C ASN A 220 -20.58 25.05 12.81
N GLU A 221 -20.32 26.28 12.36
CA GLU A 221 -20.01 27.45 13.19
C GLU A 221 -18.72 27.35 14.03
N GLN A 222 -17.87 26.38 13.79
CA GLN A 222 -16.60 26.19 14.49
C GLN A 222 -15.43 26.06 13.50
N GLU A 223 -14.29 26.63 13.88
CA GLU A 223 -13.04 26.44 13.15
C GLU A 223 -12.54 25.00 13.30
N ARG A 224 -12.22 24.37 12.17
CA ARG A 224 -11.65 23.02 12.09
C ARG A 224 -10.50 22.97 11.13
N ILE A 225 -9.56 22.13 11.44
CA ILE A 225 -8.39 21.86 10.62
C ILE A 225 -8.72 20.78 9.61
N VAL A 226 -8.38 20.99 8.34
CA VAL A 226 -8.56 20.03 7.26
C VAL A 226 -7.21 19.73 6.61
N GLY A 227 -6.80 18.47 6.61
CA GLY A 227 -5.58 17.98 5.97
C GLY A 227 -5.75 17.77 4.48
N VAL A 228 -4.64 17.66 3.76
CA VAL A 228 -4.58 17.48 2.30
C VAL A 228 -5.05 16.09 1.85
N GLY A 229 -4.98 15.10 2.75
CA GLY A 229 -5.21 13.69 2.39
C GLY A 229 -3.94 12.99 1.91
N LEU A 230 -3.87 11.67 2.10
CA LEU A 230 -2.70 10.85 1.79
C LEU A 230 -3.08 9.55 1.07
N HIS A 231 -2.12 9.02 0.32
CA HIS A 231 -2.17 7.65 -0.18
C HIS A 231 -2.09 6.63 0.98
N ASP A 232 -2.94 5.60 0.97
CA ASP A 232 -3.12 4.64 2.07
C ASP A 232 -1.83 3.92 2.48
N SER A 233 -1.05 3.40 1.52
CA SER A 233 0.19 2.68 1.82
C SER A 233 1.25 3.57 2.46
N SER A 234 1.35 4.83 2.03
CA SER A 234 2.24 5.82 2.64
C SER A 234 1.74 6.23 4.03
N SER A 235 0.42 6.35 4.18
CA SER A 235 -0.21 6.65 5.47
C SER A 235 0.04 5.54 6.49
N ALA A 236 -0.10 4.26 6.09
CA ALA A 236 0.13 3.11 6.95
C ALA A 236 1.55 3.01 7.51
N LEU A 237 2.53 3.63 6.86
CA LEU A 237 3.92 3.67 7.32
C LEU A 237 4.15 4.71 8.44
N ILE A 238 3.30 5.75 8.54
CA ILE A 238 3.49 6.87 9.48
C ILE A 238 3.54 6.43 10.94
N PRO A 239 2.67 5.53 11.45
CA PRO A 239 2.76 5.07 12.83
C PRO A 239 4.15 4.53 13.19
N TYR A 240 4.79 3.81 12.28
CA TYR A 240 6.14 3.28 12.46
C TYR A 240 7.20 4.38 12.43
N LEU A 241 7.10 5.31 11.47
CA LEU A 241 8.05 6.42 11.33
C LEU A 241 8.06 7.36 12.54
N VAL A 242 6.93 7.56 13.20
CA VAL A 242 6.84 8.42 14.39
C VAL A 242 7.17 7.69 15.69
N SER A 243 7.04 6.35 15.72
CA SER A 243 7.30 5.53 16.91
C SER A 243 8.76 5.08 17.03
N PHE A 244 9.49 4.94 15.92
CA PHE A 244 10.85 4.40 15.92
C PHE A 244 11.85 5.34 15.27
N LEU A 245 12.94 5.60 15.99
CA LEU A 245 14.03 6.45 15.51
C LEU A 245 15.10 5.65 14.74
N GLU A 246 15.24 4.37 15.03
CA GLU A 246 16.22 3.51 14.38
C GLU A 246 15.68 2.98 13.04
N PRO A 247 16.57 2.81 12.03
CA PRO A 247 16.17 2.29 10.74
C PRO A 247 15.53 0.91 10.82
N PHE A 248 14.43 0.73 10.11
CA PHE A 248 13.65 -0.51 10.05
C PHE A 248 13.17 -0.82 8.64
N ILE A 249 12.76 -2.07 8.43
CA ILE A 249 11.90 -2.51 7.32
C ILE A 249 10.53 -2.84 7.90
N LEU A 250 9.47 -2.44 7.20
CA LEU A 250 8.11 -2.88 7.44
C LEU A 250 7.71 -3.88 6.34
N ILE A 251 7.35 -5.10 6.72
CA ILE A 251 6.72 -6.08 5.83
C ILE A 251 5.21 -6.04 6.11
N SER A 252 4.48 -5.39 5.22
CA SER A 252 3.02 -5.34 5.27
C SER A 252 2.44 -6.57 4.56
N THR A 253 1.69 -7.40 5.30
CA THR A 253 1.22 -8.70 4.82
C THR A 253 -0.29 -8.76 4.69
N GLY A 254 -0.76 -8.71 3.44
CA GLY A 254 -2.14 -8.91 3.01
C GLY A 254 -2.18 -9.93 1.86
N THR A 255 -2.93 -9.66 0.80
CA THR A 255 -2.88 -10.40 -0.47
C THR A 255 -1.46 -10.34 -1.06
N TRP A 256 -0.84 -9.17 -1.01
CA TRP A 256 0.58 -8.95 -1.25
C TRP A 256 1.34 -8.89 0.07
N CYS A 257 2.58 -9.35 0.05
CA CYS A 257 3.58 -9.02 1.06
C CYS A 257 4.49 -7.95 0.49
N ILE A 258 4.49 -6.77 1.09
CA ILE A 258 5.27 -5.63 0.60
C ILE A 258 6.33 -5.30 1.64
N SER A 259 7.61 -5.49 1.26
CA SER A 259 8.75 -5.07 2.07
C SER A 259 9.05 -3.60 1.79
N LEU A 260 8.87 -2.74 2.78
CA LEU A 260 9.03 -1.29 2.71
C LEU A 260 10.28 -0.85 3.48
N ASN A 261 11.25 -0.23 2.81
CA ASN A 261 12.42 0.35 3.46
C ASN A 261 12.44 1.88 3.31
N PRO A 262 11.99 2.64 4.31
CA PRO A 262 11.97 4.10 4.27
C PRO A 262 13.34 4.76 4.44
N TYR A 263 14.40 3.97 4.57
CA TYR A 263 15.79 4.44 4.75
C TYR A 263 16.70 4.07 3.58
N ASN A 264 16.18 3.36 2.56
CA ASN A 264 16.88 3.08 1.34
C ASN A 264 16.40 4.03 0.24
N HIS A 265 17.24 5.00 -0.09
CA HIS A 265 16.95 6.03 -1.10
C HIS A 265 17.78 5.85 -2.37
N THR A 266 18.43 4.68 -2.54
CA THR A 266 19.19 4.41 -3.77
C THR A 266 18.24 4.26 -4.96
N PRO A 267 18.60 4.77 -6.14
CA PRO A 267 17.81 4.55 -7.35
C PRO A 267 17.56 3.05 -7.61
N LEU A 268 16.44 2.74 -8.23
CA LEU A 268 16.15 1.36 -8.64
C LEU A 268 17.11 0.92 -9.75
N THR A 269 17.50 -0.35 -9.69
CA THR A 269 18.25 -1.02 -10.73
C THR A 269 17.31 -1.78 -11.67
N ALA A 270 17.81 -2.16 -12.85
CA ALA A 270 17.07 -3.00 -13.78
C ALA A 270 16.74 -4.38 -13.18
N GLU A 271 17.65 -4.94 -12.36
CA GLU A 271 17.41 -6.19 -11.63
C GLU A 271 16.24 -6.03 -10.65
N GLU A 272 16.26 -5.01 -9.80
CA GLU A 272 15.19 -4.76 -8.81
C GLU A 272 13.81 -4.60 -9.47
N LEU A 273 13.75 -3.91 -10.62
CA LEU A 273 12.50 -3.77 -11.39
C LEU A 273 11.96 -5.12 -11.89
N GLN A 274 12.84 -6.04 -12.28
CA GLN A 274 12.43 -7.38 -12.72
C GLN A 274 11.82 -8.20 -11.56
N TYR A 275 12.24 -7.93 -10.32
CA TYR A 275 11.68 -8.51 -9.08
C TYR A 275 10.51 -7.72 -8.52
N ASP A 276 9.85 -6.89 -9.31
CA ASP A 276 8.71 -6.08 -8.92
C ASP A 276 9.01 -5.09 -7.78
N CYS A 277 10.25 -4.57 -7.73
CA CYS A 277 10.57 -3.44 -6.87
C CYS A 277 10.05 -2.12 -7.45
N LEU A 278 9.65 -1.23 -6.57
CA LEU A 278 9.17 0.11 -6.86
C LEU A 278 9.53 1.07 -5.74
N CYS A 279 9.25 2.36 -5.90
CA CYS A 279 9.30 3.30 -4.80
C CYS A 279 7.93 3.89 -4.50
N TYR A 280 7.69 4.07 -3.21
CA TYR A 280 6.67 4.96 -2.67
C TYR A 280 7.31 6.24 -2.14
N MET A 281 6.49 7.21 -1.73
CA MET A 281 6.97 8.41 -1.02
C MET A 281 6.42 8.45 0.40
N GLN A 282 7.30 8.79 1.34
CA GLN A 282 6.88 9.15 2.70
C GLN A 282 6.10 10.48 2.66
N TYR A 283 5.31 10.72 3.68
CA TYR A 283 4.55 11.97 3.86
C TYR A 283 5.43 13.25 3.86
N ASN A 284 6.73 13.12 4.14
CA ASN A 284 7.73 14.18 4.12
C ASN A 284 8.55 14.24 2.81
N GLY A 285 8.13 13.52 1.77
CA GLY A 285 8.75 13.53 0.44
C GLY A 285 10.03 12.70 0.29
N LYS A 286 10.37 11.85 1.25
CA LYS A 286 11.52 10.93 1.11
C LYS A 286 11.10 9.65 0.41
N PRO A 287 11.91 9.09 -0.52
CA PRO A 287 11.62 7.81 -1.15
C PRO A 287 11.55 6.66 -0.14
N VAL A 288 10.69 5.69 -0.43
CA VAL A 288 10.59 4.41 0.26
C VAL A 288 10.80 3.31 -0.79
N LYS A 289 11.94 2.64 -0.74
CA LYS A 289 12.15 1.49 -1.61
C LYS A 289 11.28 0.33 -1.16
N ALA A 290 10.57 -0.28 -2.08
CA ALA A 290 9.66 -1.37 -1.80
C ALA A 290 9.85 -2.54 -2.77
N SER A 291 9.60 -3.77 -2.31
CA SER A 291 9.45 -4.94 -3.16
C SER A 291 8.15 -5.65 -2.83
N ARG A 292 7.50 -6.19 -3.85
CA ARG A 292 6.19 -6.86 -3.73
C ARG A 292 6.32 -8.34 -4.02
N LEU A 293 5.62 -9.15 -3.23
CA LEU A 293 5.51 -10.59 -3.39
C LEU A 293 4.04 -11.02 -3.20
N LEU A 294 3.49 -11.81 -4.11
CA LEU A 294 2.08 -12.26 -4.07
C LEU A 294 1.86 -13.41 -3.07
N ALA A 295 2.55 -13.36 -1.93
CA ALA A 295 2.63 -14.45 -0.95
C ALA A 295 1.31 -14.74 -0.22
N GLY A 296 0.52 -13.70 0.07
CA GLY A 296 -0.77 -13.89 0.75
C GLY A 296 -1.79 -14.58 -0.14
N TYR A 297 -1.82 -14.26 -1.43
CA TYR A 297 -2.64 -14.97 -2.42
C TYR A 297 -2.21 -16.44 -2.55
N GLU A 298 -0.89 -16.68 -2.70
CA GLU A 298 -0.36 -18.06 -2.74
C GLU A 298 -0.76 -18.84 -1.48
N HIS A 299 -0.58 -18.26 -0.30
CA HIS A 299 -1.00 -18.88 0.95
C HIS A 299 -2.50 -19.24 0.94
N GLU A 300 -3.36 -18.33 0.49
CA GLU A 300 -4.81 -18.56 0.42
C GLU A 300 -5.15 -19.72 -0.53
N GLN A 301 -4.57 -19.75 -1.73
CA GLN A 301 -4.85 -20.80 -2.70
C GLN A 301 -4.34 -22.16 -2.20
N GLN A 302 -3.14 -22.22 -1.65
CA GLN A 302 -2.54 -23.47 -1.22
C GLN A 302 -3.16 -24.02 0.07
N THR A 303 -3.61 -23.19 1.00
CA THR A 303 -4.34 -23.64 2.19
C THR A 303 -5.69 -24.27 1.83
N LYS A 304 -6.39 -23.75 0.82
CA LYS A 304 -7.61 -24.39 0.27
C LYS A 304 -7.30 -25.76 -0.34
N ARG A 305 -6.21 -25.85 -1.12
CA ARG A 305 -5.75 -27.10 -1.73
C ARG A 305 -5.36 -28.14 -0.68
N LEU A 306 -4.64 -27.73 0.38
CA LEU A 306 -4.27 -28.58 1.53
C LEU A 306 -5.51 -29.07 2.29
N ALA A 307 -6.45 -28.17 2.59
CA ALA A 307 -7.67 -28.52 3.30
C ALA A 307 -8.47 -29.60 2.54
N THR A 308 -8.59 -29.46 1.22
CA THR A 308 -9.24 -30.44 0.36
C THR A 308 -8.52 -31.80 0.36
N HIS A 309 -7.18 -31.78 0.21
CA HIS A 309 -6.39 -33.01 0.10
C HIS A 309 -6.38 -33.83 1.40
N PHE A 310 -6.28 -33.17 2.55
CA PHE A 310 -6.18 -33.80 3.86
C PHE A 310 -7.51 -33.89 4.62
N ASP A 311 -8.63 -33.57 3.98
CA ASP A 311 -9.98 -33.56 4.57
C ASP A 311 -10.02 -32.76 5.89
N LYS A 312 -9.64 -31.50 5.81
CA LYS A 312 -9.60 -30.54 6.94
C LYS A 312 -10.46 -29.31 6.67
N ASP A 313 -10.83 -28.61 7.73
CA ASP A 313 -11.47 -27.29 7.63
C ASP A 313 -10.56 -26.28 6.91
N LEU A 314 -11.15 -25.32 6.18
CA LEU A 314 -10.42 -24.30 5.43
C LEU A 314 -9.50 -23.45 6.31
N ASP A 315 -9.84 -23.31 7.59
CA ASP A 315 -9.07 -22.52 8.56
C ASP A 315 -8.18 -23.37 9.49
N PHE A 316 -8.01 -24.66 9.18
CA PHE A 316 -7.21 -25.59 9.98
C PHE A 316 -5.75 -25.10 10.16
N TYR A 317 -5.20 -24.41 9.14
CA TYR A 317 -3.86 -23.83 9.20
C TYR A 317 -3.64 -22.90 10.41
N LYS A 318 -4.70 -22.26 10.93
CA LYS A 318 -4.61 -21.38 12.13
C LYS A 318 -4.27 -22.15 13.41
N LYS A 319 -4.49 -23.46 13.41
CA LYS A 319 -4.24 -24.36 14.55
C LYS A 319 -2.87 -25.01 14.49
N VAL A 320 -2.15 -24.89 13.37
CA VAL A 320 -0.84 -25.51 13.19
C VAL A 320 0.22 -24.71 13.97
N ALA A 321 0.79 -25.33 14.97
CA ALA A 321 1.87 -24.77 15.76
C ALA A 321 3.22 -24.89 15.03
N PHE A 322 4.15 -24.00 15.33
CA PHE A 322 5.52 -24.08 14.84
C PHE A 322 6.25 -25.31 15.42
N ASP A 323 6.86 -26.12 14.54
CA ASP A 323 7.67 -27.28 14.88
C ASP A 323 9.06 -27.19 14.26
N ALA A 324 10.05 -26.91 15.09
CA ALA A 324 11.45 -26.77 14.67
C ALA A 324 12.05 -28.09 14.14
N ALA A 325 11.66 -29.23 14.71
CA ALA A 325 12.16 -30.54 14.27
C ALA A 325 11.62 -30.87 12.88
N LEU A 326 10.35 -30.59 12.63
CA LEU A 326 9.72 -30.79 11.33
C LEU A 326 10.37 -29.90 10.25
N ILE A 327 10.71 -28.64 10.58
CA ILE A 327 11.44 -27.75 9.66
C ILE A 327 12.83 -28.35 9.32
N GLN A 328 13.58 -28.87 10.31
CA GLN A 328 14.88 -29.50 10.03
C GLN A 328 14.73 -30.77 9.18
N GLN A 329 13.72 -31.57 9.44
CA GLN A 329 13.40 -32.75 8.63
C GLN A 329 13.13 -32.37 7.17
N LEU A 330 12.25 -31.38 6.91
CA LEU A 330 11.89 -30.91 5.57
C LEU A 330 13.10 -30.37 4.78
N LYS A 331 14.05 -29.74 5.46
CA LYS A 331 15.31 -29.28 4.84
C LYS A 331 16.22 -30.41 4.41
N THR A 332 16.27 -31.50 5.18
CA THR A 332 17.16 -32.66 4.92
C THR A 332 16.55 -33.67 3.96
N GLU A 333 15.24 -33.85 4.02
CA GLU A 333 14.49 -34.77 3.19
C GLU A 333 14.25 -34.17 1.81
N LYS A 334 15.12 -34.11 0.92
CA LYS A 334 14.94 -33.61 -0.46
C LYS A 334 13.59 -33.99 -1.13
N LYS A 335 12.45 -33.71 -0.45
CA LYS A 335 11.08 -33.88 -1.01
C LYS A 335 10.85 -33.00 -2.26
N ASN A 336 11.93 -32.35 -2.72
CA ASN A 336 11.97 -31.40 -3.80
C ASN A 336 12.75 -31.90 -5.03
N GLU A 337 13.05 -33.19 -5.11
CA GLU A 337 13.67 -33.71 -6.32
C GLU A 337 12.80 -33.40 -7.54
N GLY A 338 13.30 -32.59 -8.47
CA GLY A 338 12.61 -32.14 -9.66
C GLY A 338 11.99 -30.75 -9.62
N ILE A 339 11.98 -30.03 -8.47
CA ILE A 339 11.62 -28.62 -8.41
C ILE A 339 12.89 -27.80 -8.59
N ASP A 340 12.97 -27.10 -9.70
CA ASP A 340 14.07 -26.15 -9.97
C ASP A 340 13.83 -24.86 -9.19
N PHE A 341 14.31 -24.87 -7.92
CA PHE A 341 14.21 -23.75 -7.00
C PHE A 341 14.90 -22.50 -7.55
N GLU A 342 16.02 -22.70 -8.27
CA GLU A 342 16.78 -21.61 -8.87
C GLU A 342 15.97 -20.89 -9.97
N SER A 343 15.26 -21.62 -10.82
CA SER A 343 14.43 -21.01 -11.86
C SER A 343 13.24 -20.26 -11.29
N LEU A 344 12.65 -20.74 -10.18
CA LEU A 344 11.48 -20.15 -9.52
C LEU A 344 11.84 -18.98 -8.59
N SER A 345 13.12 -18.86 -8.25
CA SER A 345 13.67 -17.70 -7.53
C SER A 345 14.11 -16.59 -8.49
N LYS A 346 14.06 -16.82 -9.82
CA LYS A 346 14.34 -15.80 -10.83
C LYS A 346 13.12 -14.91 -11.10
N PRO A 347 13.37 -13.68 -11.51
CA PRO A 347 12.28 -12.76 -11.82
C PRO A 347 11.52 -13.18 -13.10
N PRO A 348 10.24 -12.85 -13.20
CA PRO A 348 9.39 -12.36 -12.11
C PRO A 348 8.94 -13.49 -11.18
N MET A 349 9.01 -13.29 -9.85
CA MET A 349 8.52 -14.25 -8.84
C MET A 349 6.99 -14.22 -8.74
N THR A 350 6.31 -14.50 -9.85
CA THR A 350 4.85 -14.45 -9.94
C THR A 350 4.16 -15.75 -9.57
N GLU A 351 4.92 -16.84 -9.50
CA GLU A 351 4.39 -18.17 -9.19
C GLU A 351 4.90 -18.65 -7.83
N GLY A 352 4.00 -19.22 -7.04
CA GLY A 352 4.33 -19.89 -5.79
C GLY A 352 5.01 -21.24 -6.04
N LEU A 353 6.06 -21.51 -5.26
CA LEU A 353 6.80 -22.77 -5.32
C LEU A 353 5.93 -23.97 -4.92
N PHE A 354 5.10 -23.79 -3.91
CA PHE A 354 4.31 -24.88 -3.32
C PHE A 354 3.27 -25.45 -4.28
N GLY A 355 2.75 -24.64 -5.21
CA GLY A 355 1.79 -25.09 -6.20
C GLY A 355 2.27 -26.25 -7.08
N LYS A 356 3.59 -26.38 -7.26
CA LYS A 356 4.24 -27.42 -8.08
C LYS A 356 4.53 -28.71 -7.31
N ARG A 357 4.29 -28.73 -5.98
CA ARG A 357 4.54 -29.92 -5.15
C ARG A 357 3.41 -30.92 -5.22
N ASP A 358 3.77 -32.22 -5.22
CA ASP A 358 2.81 -33.32 -5.06
C ASP A 358 2.43 -33.43 -3.56
N LEU A 359 1.15 -33.26 -3.26
CA LEU A 359 0.64 -33.37 -1.91
C LEU A 359 0.70 -34.80 -1.35
N ALA A 360 0.70 -35.82 -2.20
CA ALA A 360 0.84 -37.21 -1.78
C ALA A 360 2.24 -37.53 -1.19
N ALA A 361 3.22 -36.65 -1.39
CA ALA A 361 4.55 -36.77 -0.80
C ALA A 361 4.61 -36.38 0.68
N PHE A 362 3.55 -35.80 1.24
CA PHE A 362 3.48 -35.35 2.63
C PHE A 362 2.64 -36.31 3.48
N ASP A 363 3.15 -36.63 4.68
CA ASP A 363 2.50 -37.57 5.58
C ASP A 363 1.34 -36.95 6.37
N SER A 364 1.28 -35.62 6.47
CA SER A 364 0.24 -34.88 7.21
C SER A 364 0.02 -33.47 6.68
N TYR A 365 -1.12 -32.88 7.05
CA TYR A 365 -1.42 -31.47 6.79
C TYR A 365 -0.34 -30.56 7.39
N GLU A 366 0.07 -30.82 8.61
CA GLU A 366 1.06 -30.03 9.34
C GLU A 366 2.40 -30.04 8.61
N GLN A 367 2.85 -31.19 8.10
CA GLN A 367 4.08 -31.30 7.31
C GLN A 367 3.99 -30.50 6.00
N ALA A 368 2.91 -30.66 5.27
CA ALA A 368 2.69 -29.92 4.03
C ALA A 368 2.56 -28.40 4.27
N TYR A 369 1.89 -28.01 5.35
CA TYR A 369 1.76 -26.60 5.70
C TYR A 369 3.09 -25.94 6.11
N HIS A 370 3.95 -26.65 6.87
CA HIS A 370 5.29 -26.18 7.18
C HIS A 370 6.12 -25.98 5.90
N GLN A 371 5.99 -26.89 4.92
CA GLN A 371 6.66 -26.74 3.63
C GLN A 371 6.13 -25.54 2.85
N LEU A 372 4.80 -25.31 2.84
CA LEU A 372 4.21 -24.13 2.22
C LEU A 372 4.81 -22.84 2.78
N ILE A 373 4.92 -22.74 4.12
CA ILE A 373 5.47 -21.53 4.74
C ILE A 373 6.98 -21.43 4.51
N LEU A 374 7.73 -22.55 4.46
CA LEU A 374 9.14 -22.56 4.05
C LEU A 374 9.32 -21.95 2.65
N ASP A 375 8.50 -22.37 1.68
CA ASP A 375 8.58 -21.89 0.31
C ASP A 375 8.26 -20.39 0.22
N ILE A 376 7.22 -19.94 0.91
CA ILE A 376 6.84 -18.51 0.99
C ILE A 376 7.97 -17.69 1.62
N VAL A 377 8.54 -18.15 2.73
CA VAL A 377 9.64 -17.43 3.42
C VAL A 377 10.89 -17.41 2.56
N GLY A 378 11.19 -18.47 1.81
CA GLY A 378 12.30 -18.48 0.86
C GLY A 378 12.19 -17.33 -0.17
N GLN A 379 11.02 -17.15 -0.78
CA GLN A 379 10.78 -16.02 -1.69
C GLN A 379 10.76 -14.66 -0.96
N GLN A 380 10.22 -14.63 0.27
CA GLN A 380 10.20 -13.40 1.09
C GLN A 380 11.59 -12.91 1.45
N ILE A 381 12.54 -13.80 1.70
CA ILE A 381 13.95 -13.46 1.96
C ILE A 381 14.51 -12.68 0.76
N ILE A 382 14.39 -13.23 -0.46
CA ILE A 382 14.85 -12.58 -1.69
C ILE A 382 14.22 -11.19 -1.83
N SER A 383 12.90 -11.11 -1.69
CA SER A 383 12.15 -9.85 -1.79
C SER A 383 12.62 -8.81 -0.75
N THR A 384 12.86 -9.24 0.50
CA THR A 384 13.31 -8.35 1.57
C THR A 384 14.76 -7.90 1.38
N GLU A 385 15.65 -8.79 0.94
CA GLU A 385 17.05 -8.47 0.67
C GLU A 385 17.25 -7.41 -0.41
N LEU A 386 16.39 -7.40 -1.45
CA LEU A 386 16.44 -6.38 -2.50
C LEU A 386 16.30 -4.95 -1.94
N VAL A 387 15.43 -4.76 -0.97
CA VAL A 387 15.24 -3.45 -0.34
C VAL A 387 16.17 -3.20 0.85
N LEU A 388 16.75 -4.26 1.42
CA LEU A 388 17.69 -4.19 2.54
C LEU A 388 19.10 -3.76 2.09
N ARG A 389 19.52 -4.17 0.88
CA ARG A 389 20.86 -3.89 0.34
C ARG A 389 21.24 -2.42 0.45
N GLY A 390 22.42 -2.14 1.01
CA GLY A 390 22.96 -0.78 1.14
C GLY A 390 22.30 0.08 2.21
N SER A 391 21.49 -0.51 3.09
CA SER A 391 20.86 0.20 4.22
C SER A 391 21.43 -0.24 5.58
N THR A 392 21.22 0.57 6.61
CA THR A 392 21.68 0.32 7.99
C THR A 392 20.55 -0.14 8.90
N VAL A 393 19.59 -0.86 8.34
CA VAL A 393 18.42 -1.38 9.06
C VAL A 393 18.83 -2.28 10.22
N LYS A 394 18.12 -2.16 11.35
CA LYS A 394 18.31 -2.96 12.56
C LYS A 394 17.10 -3.81 12.90
N ARG A 395 15.92 -3.49 12.35
CA ARG A 395 14.65 -4.11 12.73
C ARG A 395 13.81 -4.45 11.52
N ILE A 396 13.10 -5.55 11.60
CA ILE A 396 12.04 -5.93 10.70
C ILE A 396 10.74 -5.98 11.50
N PHE A 397 9.76 -5.18 11.10
CA PHE A 397 8.39 -5.28 11.57
C PHE A 397 7.55 -6.02 10.55
N VAL A 398 6.78 -6.99 10.98
CA VAL A 398 5.80 -7.71 10.14
C VAL A 398 4.41 -7.36 10.63
N ASP A 399 3.60 -6.76 9.77
CA ASP A 399 2.20 -6.41 10.07
C ASP A 399 1.24 -7.18 9.15
N GLY A 400 0.00 -7.37 9.60
CA GLY A 400 -1.06 -8.03 8.85
C GLY A 400 -1.17 -9.54 9.11
N GLY A 401 -1.53 -10.31 8.08
CA GLY A 401 -1.90 -11.73 8.23
C GLY A 401 -0.77 -12.61 8.74
N PHE A 402 0.42 -12.49 8.17
CA PHE A 402 1.56 -13.34 8.53
C PHE A 402 2.19 -12.97 9.87
N SER A 403 1.97 -11.77 10.41
CA SER A 403 2.43 -11.43 11.77
C SER A 403 1.83 -12.36 12.85
N LYS A 404 0.69 -12.97 12.55
CA LYS A 404 -0.01 -13.92 13.43
C LYS A 404 0.38 -15.38 13.18
N ASN A 405 1.20 -15.66 12.17
CA ASN A 405 1.64 -17.00 11.83
C ASN A 405 2.98 -17.32 12.50
N PRO A 406 2.99 -18.21 13.53
CA PRO A 406 4.22 -18.50 14.27
C PRO A 406 5.28 -19.20 13.42
N ILE A 407 4.91 -19.97 12.39
CA ILE A 407 5.86 -20.64 11.49
C ILE A 407 6.58 -19.58 10.66
N TYR A 408 5.82 -18.69 10.00
CA TYR A 408 6.39 -17.61 9.22
C TYR A 408 7.33 -16.71 10.03
N MET A 409 6.89 -16.28 11.22
CA MET A 409 7.66 -15.38 12.08
C MET A 409 8.97 -16.00 12.57
N ASN A 410 8.96 -17.29 12.99
CA ASN A 410 10.19 -17.96 13.41
C ASN A 410 11.15 -18.20 12.25
N LEU A 411 10.64 -18.56 11.06
CA LEU A 411 11.47 -18.74 9.87
C LEU A 411 12.10 -17.42 9.42
N LEU A 412 11.32 -16.34 9.41
CA LEU A 412 11.83 -15.02 9.04
C LEU A 412 12.91 -14.54 10.03
N ALA A 413 12.68 -14.71 11.34
CA ALA A 413 13.68 -14.37 12.35
C ALA A 413 14.96 -15.20 12.21
N GLY A 414 14.86 -16.48 11.84
CA GLY A 414 16.01 -17.34 11.57
C GLY A 414 16.77 -16.97 10.29
N ALA A 415 16.08 -16.36 9.31
CA ALA A 415 16.68 -15.90 8.05
C ALA A 415 17.47 -14.60 8.21
N PHE A 416 17.11 -13.75 9.17
CA PHE A 416 17.75 -12.46 9.44
C PHE A 416 18.33 -12.41 10.87
N PRO A 417 19.33 -13.26 11.21
CA PRO A 417 19.82 -13.41 12.59
C PRO A 417 20.48 -12.13 13.13
N ASP A 418 20.94 -11.23 12.28
CA ASP A 418 21.57 -9.97 12.66
C ASP A 418 20.55 -8.82 12.85
N LEU A 419 19.27 -9.08 12.60
CA LEU A 419 18.19 -8.11 12.73
C LEU A 419 17.19 -8.54 13.81
N GLU A 420 16.64 -7.56 14.53
CA GLU A 420 15.53 -7.78 15.44
C GLU A 420 14.23 -7.94 14.65
N VAL A 421 13.52 -9.07 14.78
CA VAL A 421 12.27 -9.34 14.06
C VAL A 421 11.09 -9.27 15.02
N PHE A 422 10.11 -8.44 14.69
CA PHE A 422 8.90 -8.25 15.49
C PHE A 422 7.64 -8.53 14.66
N ALA A 423 6.71 -9.27 15.22
CA ALA A 423 5.33 -9.17 14.81
C ALA A 423 4.77 -7.84 15.34
N ALA A 424 4.21 -7.06 14.48
CA ALA A 424 3.61 -5.77 14.79
C ALA A 424 2.09 -5.81 14.51
N SER A 425 1.34 -5.01 15.26
CA SER A 425 -0.07 -4.82 15.01
C SER A 425 -0.43 -3.36 15.27
N VAL A 426 -0.98 -2.73 14.24
CA VAL A 426 -1.49 -1.36 14.32
C VAL A 426 -2.97 -1.38 13.97
N ALA A 427 -3.78 -0.90 14.91
CA ALA A 427 -5.22 -0.78 14.63
C ALA A 427 -5.46 0.30 13.55
N GLN A 428 -5.99 -0.12 12.40
CA GLN A 428 -6.34 0.79 11.30
C GLN A 428 -5.16 1.69 10.89
N ALA A 429 -4.03 1.09 10.53
CA ALA A 429 -2.75 1.78 10.27
C ALA A 429 -2.88 2.95 9.28
N THR A 430 -3.68 2.81 8.21
CA THR A 430 -3.94 3.84 7.21
C THR A 430 -4.62 5.07 7.80
N SER A 431 -5.70 4.84 8.53
CA SER A 431 -6.47 5.92 9.17
C SER A 431 -5.69 6.56 10.31
N LEU A 432 -4.99 5.75 11.12
CA LEU A 432 -4.11 6.26 12.19
C LEU A 432 -3.00 7.14 11.62
N GLY A 433 -2.37 6.71 10.53
CA GLY A 433 -1.34 7.49 9.86
C GLY A 433 -1.83 8.85 9.37
N ALA A 434 -3.04 8.90 8.79
CA ALA A 434 -3.66 10.15 8.37
C ALA A 434 -3.94 11.10 9.56
N ALA A 435 -4.36 10.59 10.73
CA ALA A 435 -4.52 11.39 11.93
C ALA A 435 -3.16 11.89 12.48
N LEU A 436 -2.13 11.03 12.44
CA LEU A 436 -0.78 11.34 12.92
C LEU A 436 -0.04 12.35 12.04
N SER A 437 -0.25 12.34 10.72
CA SER A 437 0.40 13.28 9.79
C SER A 437 0.14 14.75 10.15
N ILE A 438 -1.03 15.04 10.70
CA ILE A 438 -1.46 16.39 11.11
C ILE A 438 -1.48 16.57 12.63
N HIS A 439 -0.87 15.66 13.41
CA HIS A 439 -0.88 15.65 14.88
C HIS A 439 -0.63 17.01 15.50
N ARG A 440 0.45 17.69 15.08
CA ARG A 440 0.92 18.97 15.66
C ARG A 440 -0.08 20.13 15.54
N HIS A 441 -1.09 19.99 14.67
CA HIS A 441 -2.06 21.06 14.39
C HIS A 441 -3.32 20.96 15.24
N TRP A 442 -3.62 19.79 15.81
CA TRP A 442 -4.87 19.60 16.55
C TRP A 442 -4.69 18.99 17.95
N ASN A 443 -3.63 18.21 18.15
CA ASN A 443 -3.42 17.45 19.37
C ASN A 443 -2.29 18.05 20.20
N PRO A 444 -2.59 18.59 21.40
CA PRO A 444 -1.57 19.19 22.28
C PRO A 444 -0.77 18.16 23.07
N LYS A 445 -1.17 16.88 23.08
CA LYS A 445 -0.51 15.81 23.82
C LYS A 445 0.71 15.27 23.08
N THR A 446 1.62 14.69 23.81
CA THR A 446 2.69 13.87 23.22
C THR A 446 2.12 12.56 22.66
N LEU A 447 2.79 12.01 21.68
CA LEU A 447 2.40 10.72 21.10
C LEU A 447 2.43 9.61 22.16
N PRO A 448 1.41 8.76 22.23
CA PRO A 448 1.42 7.60 23.12
C PRO A 448 2.55 6.63 22.74
N PRO A 449 3.21 6.01 23.72
CA PRO A 449 4.28 5.02 23.45
C PRO A 449 3.75 3.67 22.95
N ASP A 450 2.46 3.43 23.06
CA ASP A 450 1.75 2.18 22.80
C ASP A 450 0.89 2.22 21.51
N LEU A 451 1.30 3.02 20.52
CA LEU A 451 0.62 3.08 19.22
C LEU A 451 0.71 1.76 18.42
N ILE A 452 1.75 0.96 18.69
CA ILE A 452 2.05 -0.27 17.97
C ILE A 452 2.25 -1.38 19.00
N ASP A 453 1.46 -2.44 18.90
CA ASP A 453 1.68 -3.65 19.67
C ASP A 453 2.80 -4.47 19.03
N LEU A 454 3.82 -4.84 19.81
CA LEU A 454 4.99 -5.57 19.35
C LEU A 454 5.16 -6.89 20.08
N ARG A 455 5.48 -7.94 19.30
CA ARG A 455 5.95 -9.23 19.82
C ARG A 455 7.27 -9.60 19.18
N PHE A 456 8.32 -9.70 19.97
CA PHE A 456 9.65 -10.09 19.52
C PHE A 456 9.73 -11.57 19.18
N TYR A 457 10.43 -11.88 18.07
CA TYR A 457 10.76 -13.23 17.66
C TYR A 457 12.28 -13.36 17.56
N ASN A 458 12.82 -14.31 18.32
CA ASN A 458 14.21 -14.70 18.24
C ASN A 458 14.25 -16.18 17.85
N SER A 459 14.77 -16.51 16.68
CA SER A 459 14.90 -17.90 16.26
C SER A 459 16.32 -18.39 16.55
N HIS A 460 16.39 -19.47 17.30
CA HIS A 460 17.62 -20.26 17.44
C HIS A 460 17.87 -21.18 16.23
N LEU A 461 17.02 -21.10 15.20
CA LEU A 461 17.17 -21.82 13.94
C LEU A 461 18.03 -20.99 13.00
N THR A 462 19.28 -21.36 12.81
CA THR A 462 20.05 -20.88 11.67
C THR A 462 19.48 -21.48 10.39
N LEU A 463 19.04 -20.62 9.49
CA LEU A 463 18.47 -21.00 8.19
C LEU A 463 19.55 -20.93 7.09
N ASP A 464 20.80 -21.36 7.39
CA ASP A 464 21.87 -21.43 6.41
C ASP A 464 21.41 -22.25 5.19
N GLY A 465 21.42 -21.64 4.01
CA GLY A 465 21.13 -22.30 2.74
C GLY A 465 19.72 -22.20 2.16
N LEU A 466 18.84 -21.30 2.65
CA LEU A 466 17.54 -21.06 1.99
C LEU A 466 17.63 -20.05 0.81
N ALA A 467 18.71 -19.31 0.70
CA ALA A 467 18.92 -18.29 -0.34
C ALA A 467 20.09 -18.63 -1.31
N SER A 468 20.63 -19.86 -1.26
CA SER A 468 21.71 -20.32 -2.15
C SER A 468 21.26 -21.39 -3.13
#